data_1ecae4d86bba599a7dd8cd5046233575
#
_entry.id   1ecae4d86bba599a7dd8cd5046233575
#
_cell.length_a   1.000
_cell.length_b   1.000
_cell.length_c   1.000
_cell.angle_alpha   90.00
_cell.angle_beta   90.00
_cell.angle_gamma   90.00
#
_symmetry.space_group_name_H-M   'P 1'
#
loop_
_entity.id
_entity.type
_entity.pdbx_description
1 polymer ?
#
loop_
_entity_poly.entity_id
_entity_poly.type
_entity_poly.pdbx_seq_one_letter_code
_entity_poly.pdbx_strand_id
1 'polypeptide(L)'
;MKAIKIDKSNVVINLLAEANTILKINATVSGEGSSKDKRWRNVAIENIMFNFMNKLYVLDHIWIQERDMRKSPLYNMKGKDVELVCRFYKYRNDKESGKCGIEVLKAKFK
;
A
#
# COMPACT_ATOMS: atom_id res chain seq x y z
N MET A 1 20.42 9.81 2.88
CA MET A 1 20.34 8.33 2.79
C MET A 1 19.84 7.95 1.41
N LYS A 2 20.49 6.98 0.78
CA LYS A 2 20.13 6.55 -0.57
C LYS A 2 18.91 5.62 -0.51
N ALA A 3 17.90 5.92 -1.33
CA ALA A 3 16.68 5.10 -1.39
C ALA A 3 16.93 3.76 -2.10
N ILE A 4 16.35 2.70 -1.57
CA ILE A 4 16.45 1.36 -2.12
C ILE A 4 15.15 1.05 -2.86
N LYS A 5 15.23 0.88 -4.17
CA LYS A 5 14.05 0.50 -4.96
C LYS A 5 13.72 -0.97 -4.77
N ILE A 6 12.47 -1.27 -4.49
CA ILE A 6 11.98 -2.63 -4.32
C ILE A 6 10.66 -2.80 -5.07
N ASP A 7 10.27 -4.04 -5.32
CA ASP A 7 8.95 -4.36 -5.86
C ASP A 7 8.12 -5.13 -4.82
N LYS A 8 6.89 -5.44 -5.17
CA LYS A 8 5.94 -6.10 -4.25
C LYS A 8 6.38 -7.50 -3.83
N SER A 9 7.26 -8.13 -4.58
CA SER A 9 7.77 -9.48 -4.26
C SER A 9 9.03 -9.46 -3.40
N ASN A 10 9.53 -8.28 -3.05
CA ASN A 10 10.74 -8.15 -2.27
C ASN A 10 10.58 -8.77 -0.88
N VAL A 11 11.66 -9.36 -0.39
CA VAL A 11 11.67 -10.03 0.92
C VAL A 11 11.26 -9.09 2.07
N VAL A 12 11.59 -7.80 1.96
CA VAL A 12 11.22 -6.81 2.99
C VAL A 12 9.69 -6.71 3.10
N ILE A 13 9.00 -6.66 1.96
CA ILE A 13 7.53 -6.60 1.95
C ILE A 13 6.95 -7.86 2.58
N ASN A 14 7.50 -9.03 2.27
CA ASN A 14 7.08 -10.28 2.89
C ASN A 14 7.26 -10.28 4.41
N LEU A 15 8.39 -9.80 4.89
CA LEU A 15 8.66 -9.71 6.32
C LEU A 15 7.67 -8.80 7.03
N LEU A 16 7.38 -7.64 6.43
CA LEU A 16 6.42 -6.69 6.98
C LEU A 16 5.03 -7.32 7.05
N ALA A 17 4.63 -8.03 6.01
CA ALA A 17 3.31 -8.65 5.94
C ALA A 17 3.17 -9.83 6.91
N GLU A 18 4.20 -10.65 7.08
CA GLU A 18 4.19 -11.75 8.03
C GLU A 18 4.03 -11.27 9.47
N ALA A 19 4.64 -10.15 9.79
CA ALA A 19 4.58 -9.57 11.15
C ALA A 19 3.37 -8.66 11.33
N ASN A 20 2.52 -8.47 10.30
CA ASN A 20 1.42 -7.51 10.33
C ASN A 20 1.89 -6.12 10.77
N THR A 21 3.02 -5.71 10.22
CA THR A 21 3.70 -4.48 10.64
C THR A 21 2.90 -3.24 10.25
N ILE A 22 2.79 -2.31 11.17
CA ILE A 22 2.15 -1.02 10.93
C ILE A 22 3.24 0.02 10.71
N LEU A 23 3.19 0.68 9.55
CA LEU A 23 4.17 1.69 9.17
C LEU A 23 3.49 2.93 8.64
N LYS A 24 4.18 4.05 8.80
CA LYS A 24 3.84 5.30 8.13
C LYS A 24 4.55 5.33 6.79
N ILE A 25 3.79 5.54 5.71
CA ILE A 25 4.34 5.64 4.36
C ILE A 25 3.95 6.98 3.74
N ASN A 26 4.76 7.43 2.79
CA ASN A 26 4.44 8.59 1.95
C ASN A 26 4.21 8.08 0.54
N ALA A 27 3.21 8.62 -0.14
CA ALA A 27 2.84 8.17 -1.48
C ALA A 27 2.07 9.26 -2.22
N THR A 28 1.84 9.02 -3.51
CA THR A 28 0.98 9.87 -4.34
C THR A 28 -0.16 9.01 -4.87
N VAL A 29 -1.38 9.52 -4.80
CA VAL A 29 -2.53 8.82 -5.40
C VAL A 29 -2.43 8.93 -6.91
N SER A 30 -2.33 7.81 -7.61
CA SER A 30 -2.10 7.80 -9.06
C SER A 30 -3.33 7.49 -9.89
N GLY A 31 -4.32 6.79 -9.32
CA GLY A 31 -5.52 6.47 -10.08
C GLY A 31 -6.52 5.66 -9.31
N GLU A 32 -7.60 5.34 -9.99
CA GLU A 32 -8.71 4.57 -9.44
C GLU A 32 -9.14 3.52 -10.47
N GLY A 33 -9.71 2.42 -9.99
CA GLY A 33 -10.21 1.37 -10.84
C GLY A 33 -11.21 0.50 -10.09
N SER A 34 -11.61 -0.60 -10.72
CA SER A 34 -12.46 -1.58 -10.07
C SER A 34 -11.92 -2.99 -10.32
N SER A 35 -12.28 -3.92 -9.44
CA SER A 35 -11.93 -5.32 -9.64
C SER A 35 -12.66 -5.88 -10.85
N LYS A 36 -12.21 -7.04 -11.36
CA LYS A 36 -12.80 -7.69 -12.54
C LYS A 36 -14.30 -7.94 -12.41
N ASP A 37 -14.74 -8.26 -11.19
CA ASP A 37 -16.15 -8.52 -10.90
C ASP A 37 -16.90 -7.28 -10.42
N LYS A 38 -16.25 -6.13 -10.42
CA LYS A 38 -16.79 -4.83 -10.00
C LYS A 38 -17.30 -4.79 -8.56
N ARG A 39 -16.91 -5.76 -7.74
CA ARG A 39 -17.26 -5.78 -6.31
C ARG A 39 -16.48 -4.77 -5.51
N TRP A 40 -15.22 -4.56 -5.89
CA TRP A 40 -14.28 -3.74 -5.12
C TRP A 40 -13.79 -2.60 -5.97
N ARG A 41 -13.74 -1.44 -5.40
CA ARG A 41 -13.04 -0.33 -5.99
C ARG A 41 -11.58 -0.40 -5.54
N ASN A 42 -10.69 0.00 -6.43
CA ASN A 42 -9.27 -0.01 -6.14
C ASN A 42 -8.72 1.40 -6.32
N VAL A 43 -7.75 1.73 -5.50
CA VAL A 43 -7.00 2.98 -5.64
C VAL A 43 -5.53 2.61 -5.79
N ALA A 44 -4.90 3.16 -6.82
CA ALA A 44 -3.46 2.97 -7.02
C ALA A 44 -2.71 4.09 -6.33
N ILE A 45 -1.64 3.75 -5.63
CA ILE A 45 -0.69 4.71 -5.10
C ILE A 45 0.68 4.43 -5.70
N GLU A 46 1.47 5.48 -5.87
CA GLU A 46 2.81 5.39 -6.47
C GLU A 46 3.84 6.15 -5.65
N ASN A 47 5.11 5.97 -5.98
CA ASN A 47 6.22 6.61 -5.27
C ASN A 47 6.13 6.39 -3.76
N ILE A 48 5.87 5.14 -3.38
CA ILE A 48 5.66 4.76 -1.99
C ILE A 48 7.00 4.73 -1.27
N MET A 49 7.16 5.58 -0.26
CA MET A 49 8.41 5.70 0.49
C MET A 49 8.16 5.40 1.96
N PHE A 50 9.02 4.56 2.53
CA PHE A 50 8.95 4.26 3.95
C PHE A 50 10.32 3.89 4.50
N ASN A 51 10.48 4.11 5.81
CA ASN A 51 11.69 3.72 6.53
C ASN A 51 11.45 2.42 7.28
N PHE A 52 12.40 1.51 7.17
CA PHE A 52 12.38 0.26 7.91
C PHE A 52 13.80 -0.17 8.23
N MET A 53 14.07 -0.43 9.51
CA MET A 53 15.39 -0.84 10.00
C MET A 53 16.51 0.11 9.53
N ASN A 54 16.28 1.41 9.68
CA ASN A 54 17.22 2.48 9.34
C ASN A 54 17.54 2.57 7.84
N LYS A 55 16.68 2.03 6.99
CA LYS A 55 16.84 2.12 5.53
C LYS A 55 15.60 2.73 4.91
N LEU A 56 15.79 3.53 3.88
CA LEU A 56 14.69 4.13 3.12
C LEU A 56 14.39 3.25 1.91
N TYR A 57 13.16 2.79 1.81
CA TYR A 57 12.71 1.96 0.68
C TYR A 57 11.73 2.75 -0.19
N VAL A 58 11.79 2.50 -1.50
CA VAL A 58 10.86 3.07 -2.47
C VAL A 58 10.21 1.93 -3.24
N LEU A 59 8.88 1.88 -3.18
CA LEU A 59 8.08 0.93 -3.92
C LEU A 59 7.36 1.68 -5.03
N ASP A 60 7.43 1.16 -6.26
CA ASP A 60 6.93 1.87 -7.44
C ASP A 60 5.44 2.16 -7.36
N HIS A 61 4.62 1.13 -7.23
CA HIS A 61 3.18 1.31 -7.09
C HIS A 61 2.54 0.11 -6.41
N ILE A 62 1.35 0.32 -5.86
CA ILE A 62 0.53 -0.75 -5.30
C ILE A 62 -0.94 -0.38 -5.46
N TRP A 63 -1.79 -1.38 -5.64
CA TRP A 63 -3.24 -1.22 -5.65
C TRP A 63 -3.81 -1.52 -4.27
N ILE A 64 -4.65 -0.61 -3.76
CA ILE A 64 -5.32 -0.76 -2.48
C ILE A 64 -6.81 -1.00 -2.76
N GLN A 65 -7.35 -2.09 -2.26
CA GLN A 65 -8.78 -2.40 -2.42
C GLN A 65 -9.61 -1.61 -1.42
N GLU A 66 -10.84 -1.24 -1.79
CA GLU A 66 -11.72 -0.46 -0.95
C GLU A 66 -11.93 -1.11 0.43
N ARG A 67 -12.01 -2.43 0.49
CA ARG A 67 -12.15 -3.15 1.77
C ARG A 67 -10.99 -2.90 2.73
N ASP A 68 -9.85 -2.48 2.19
CA ASP A 68 -8.64 -2.20 2.96
C ASP A 68 -8.52 -0.73 3.35
N MET A 69 -9.55 0.05 3.05
CA MET A 69 -9.56 1.49 3.33
C MET A 69 -10.75 1.84 4.23
N ARG A 70 -10.48 2.51 5.32
CA ARG A 70 -11.56 3.02 6.17
C ARG A 70 -12.20 4.23 5.51
N LYS A 71 -13.51 4.13 5.20
CA LYS A 71 -14.27 5.24 4.60
C LYS A 71 -13.68 5.74 3.28
N SER A 72 -12.97 4.87 2.56
CA SER A 72 -12.41 5.18 1.24
C SER A 72 -11.77 6.58 1.13
N PRO A 73 -10.81 6.94 2.02
CA PRO A 73 -10.32 8.32 2.07
C PRO A 73 -9.52 8.74 0.85
N LEU A 74 -9.11 7.80 0.01
CA LEU A 74 -8.27 8.09 -1.16
C LEU A 74 -9.07 8.32 -2.45
N TYR A 75 -10.39 8.15 -2.43
CA TYR A 75 -11.21 8.37 -3.61
C TYR A 75 -11.25 9.82 -4.02
N ASN A 76 -11.19 10.06 -5.33
CA ASN A 76 -11.20 11.40 -5.92
C ASN A 76 -9.98 12.25 -5.54
N MET A 77 -8.91 11.60 -5.10
CA MET A 77 -7.71 12.28 -4.65
C MET A 77 -6.53 12.09 -5.59
N LYS A 78 -6.79 11.72 -6.85
CA LYS A 78 -5.74 11.52 -7.86
C LYS A 78 -4.81 12.74 -7.95
N GLY A 79 -3.51 12.49 -7.92
CA GLY A 79 -2.49 13.53 -7.99
C GLY A 79 -2.11 14.12 -6.64
N LYS A 80 -2.80 13.75 -5.58
CA LYS A 80 -2.49 14.28 -4.24
C LYS A 80 -1.44 13.45 -3.55
N ASP A 81 -0.52 14.13 -2.87
CA ASP A 81 0.44 13.48 -1.99
C ASP A 81 -0.22 13.19 -0.66
N VAL A 82 0.09 12.03 -0.11
CA VAL A 82 -0.58 11.56 1.11
C VAL A 82 0.42 10.84 2.02
N GLU A 83 0.21 11.00 3.32
CA GLU A 83 0.89 10.22 4.35
C GLU A 83 -0.12 9.22 4.90
N LEU A 84 0.22 7.93 4.82
CA LEU A 84 -0.66 6.85 5.23
C LEU A 84 -0.05 6.09 6.41
N VAL A 85 -0.88 5.73 7.37
CA VAL A 85 -0.53 4.73 8.37
C VAL A 85 -1.19 3.44 7.91
N CYS A 86 -0.37 2.45 7.61
CA CYS A 86 -0.81 1.21 6.98
C CYS A 86 -0.37 -0.02 7.75
N ARG A 87 -1.20 -1.06 7.71
CA ARG A 87 -0.84 -2.38 8.19
C ARG A 87 -0.58 -3.27 6.97
N PHE A 88 0.58 -3.86 6.91
CA PHE A 88 0.92 -4.84 5.89
C PHE A 88 0.37 -6.20 6.33
N TYR A 89 -0.15 -6.97 5.38
CA TYR A 89 -0.69 -8.30 5.70
C TYR A 89 -0.56 -9.23 4.51
N LYS A 90 -0.71 -10.53 4.74
CA LYS A 90 -0.74 -11.53 3.66
C LYS A 90 -2.17 -11.96 3.40
N TYR A 91 -2.51 -12.15 2.12
CA TYR A 91 -3.77 -12.75 1.75
C TYR A 91 -3.80 -14.21 2.17
N ARG A 92 -4.94 -14.65 2.71
CA ARG A 92 -5.12 -16.03 3.18
C ARG A 92 -5.85 -16.91 2.17
N ASN A 93 -6.25 -16.35 1.06
CA ASN A 93 -6.95 -17.07 -0.01
C ASN A 93 -5.94 -17.97 -0.74
N ASP A 94 -6.30 -19.21 -1.03
CA ASP A 94 -5.42 -20.15 -1.71
C ASP A 94 -4.94 -19.66 -3.07
N LYS A 95 -5.78 -18.94 -3.81
CA LYS A 95 -5.42 -18.36 -5.10
C LYS A 95 -4.45 -17.21 -4.99
N GLU A 96 -4.36 -16.61 -3.82
CA GLU A 96 -3.55 -15.43 -3.57
C GLU A 96 -2.54 -15.65 -2.46
N SER A 97 -2.31 -16.90 -2.06
CA SER A 97 -1.35 -17.21 -1.02
C SER A 97 0.04 -16.68 -1.41
N GLY A 98 0.70 -16.02 -0.49
CA GLY A 98 1.98 -15.36 -0.74
C GLY A 98 1.88 -13.93 -1.24
N LYS A 99 0.72 -13.46 -1.64
CA LYS A 99 0.52 -12.05 -1.99
C LYS A 99 0.34 -11.21 -0.73
N CYS A 100 0.81 -9.98 -0.79
CA CYS A 100 0.73 -9.04 0.32
C CYS A 100 -0.22 -7.91 -0.02
N GLY A 101 -0.93 -7.41 0.98
CA GLY A 101 -1.80 -6.26 0.87
C GLY A 101 -1.47 -5.21 1.90
N ILE A 102 -2.09 -4.05 1.73
CA ILE A 102 -1.96 -2.93 2.66
C ILE A 102 -3.34 -2.51 3.10
N GLU A 103 -3.56 -2.46 4.42
CA GLU A 103 -4.77 -1.90 5.00
C GLU A 103 -4.47 -0.47 5.46
N VAL A 104 -5.22 0.50 4.94
CA VAL A 104 -5.05 1.90 5.31
C VAL A 104 -5.79 2.16 6.61
N LEU A 105 -5.05 2.50 7.67
CA LEU A 105 -5.61 2.79 8.99
C LEU A 105 -5.88 4.27 9.16
N LYS A 106 -5.06 5.12 8.57
CA LYS A 106 -5.18 6.57 8.66
C LYS A 106 -4.56 7.22 7.44
N ALA A 107 -5.16 8.29 6.95
CA ALA A 107 -4.66 9.05 5.81
C ALA A 107 -4.59 10.54 6.16
N LYS A 108 -3.50 11.19 5.76
CA LYS A 108 -3.32 12.62 5.92
C LYS A 108 -2.81 13.20 4.60
N PHE A 109 -3.56 14.09 4.00
CA PHE A 109 -3.17 14.75 2.75
C PHE A 109 -2.26 15.94 3.04
N LYS A 110 -1.28 16.10 2.18
CA LYS A 110 -0.31 17.18 2.28
C LYS A 110 -0.73 18.39 1.47
#